data_41b6235146872f8254881e0300a0b6b0
#
_entry.id   41b6235146872f8254881e0300a0b6b0
#
_cell.length_a   1.000
_cell.length_b   1.000
_cell.length_c   1.000
_cell.angle_alpha   90.00
_cell.angle_beta   90.00
_cell.angle_gamma   90.00
#
_symmetry.space_group_name_H-M   'P 1'
#
loop_
_entity.id
_entity.type
_entity.pdbx_description
1 polymer ?
#
loop_
_entity_poly.entity_id
_entity_poly.type
_entity_poly.pdbx_seq_one_letter_code
_entity_poly.pdbx_strand_id
1 'polypeptide(L)'
;EEDDDDLDEVDDIEDAEAHAQDLAQLAEKDPEFYKYLQENDQELLHFGQGEDEEEEEDEEKEEEEDERLLTMDMLQQWQKSLLRHRSPRALRRLLLAFRSVLSSHDDVVQHAFHVQDSRVFSKLIITTLKYMPMVMEYHVPYKKTADGRFKVQTHTQKWHILHRPVRSYFMSVIKLLQTLPEADMVYVALNESAKMVPYLHQDRRVARDYVRALLGQWSSGKDRIRLAAFSCLYVTTASALDDDMVDFCLKSTYHTLIRNTCNTKPHTLEHIALMKNTACELFTLHADASYQQAFGFIRQLAISLRNCLKLKTQEQFQTVLQWPYLHCLDFWSLVLAKTCHVDREQGVPSHMRPLIYPLVQVSLGVGRLVPMSRYFPLRLHVIESMLRLIQATHVYVPLAPLIIEVLESAEFQRRGKGATLKPLDLETTFRAPAAYVRTRIYADQLLSLIHISEP
;
A
#
# COMPACT_ATOMS: atom_id res chain seq x y z
N GLU A 1 -12.91 14.09 2.86
CA GLU A 1 -11.95 13.59 1.84
C GLU A 1 -12.30 12.15 1.40
N GLU A 2 -13.57 11.76 1.44
CA GLU A 2 -14.12 10.50 0.92
C GLU A 2 -15.02 10.72 -0.31
N ASP A 3 -15.21 11.99 -0.77
CA ASP A 3 -16.24 12.35 -1.76
C ASP A 3 -15.71 12.60 -3.19
N ASP A 4 -14.42 12.37 -3.48
CA ASP A 4 -13.84 12.66 -4.81
C ASP A 4 -13.83 11.45 -5.77
N ASP A 5 -14.12 10.23 -5.28
CA ASP A 5 -14.09 9.00 -6.11
C ASP A 5 -15.42 8.70 -6.82
N ASP A 6 -16.54 9.36 -6.43
CA ASP A 6 -17.87 9.11 -7.01
C ASP A 6 -18.19 10.00 -8.23
N LEU A 7 -17.39 11.04 -8.49
CA LEU A 7 -17.66 11.98 -9.57
C LEU A 7 -17.20 11.48 -10.95
N ASP A 8 -16.17 10.62 -11.01
CA ASP A 8 -15.65 10.10 -12.30
C ASP A 8 -16.58 9.03 -12.94
N GLU A 9 -17.38 8.31 -12.16
CA GLU A 9 -18.34 7.31 -12.71
C GLU A 9 -19.62 7.96 -13.27
N VAL A 10 -19.98 9.13 -12.80
CA VAL A 10 -21.17 9.86 -13.26
C VAL A 10 -20.90 10.52 -14.62
N ASP A 11 -19.70 11.04 -14.83
CA ASP A 11 -19.32 11.71 -16.08
C ASP A 11 -19.28 10.74 -17.28
N ASP A 12 -18.76 9.50 -17.11
CA ASP A 12 -18.69 8.50 -18.19
C ASP A 12 -20.08 7.96 -18.61
N ILE A 13 -21.03 7.88 -17.68
CA ILE A 13 -22.41 7.45 -17.95
C ILE A 13 -23.21 8.61 -18.57
N GLU A 14 -23.05 9.83 -18.07
CA GLU A 14 -23.70 11.03 -18.64
C GLU A 14 -23.18 11.33 -20.05
N ASP A 15 -21.90 11.09 -20.36
CA ASP A 15 -21.35 11.24 -21.72
C ASP A 15 -21.91 10.19 -22.69
N ALA A 16 -22.12 8.95 -22.27
CA ALA A 16 -22.71 7.90 -23.11
C ALA A 16 -24.22 8.15 -23.38
N GLU A 17 -24.98 8.58 -22.36
CA GLU A 17 -26.38 8.95 -22.51
C GLU A 17 -26.57 10.25 -23.32
N ALA A 18 -25.70 11.23 -23.15
CA ALA A 18 -25.68 12.46 -23.92
C ALA A 18 -25.37 12.17 -25.39
N HIS A 19 -24.42 11.28 -25.69
CA HIS A 19 -24.07 10.87 -27.05
C HIS A 19 -25.22 10.09 -27.73
N ALA A 20 -25.92 9.23 -27.02
CA ALA A 20 -27.10 8.53 -27.53
C ALA A 20 -28.26 9.49 -27.83
N GLN A 21 -28.46 10.52 -27.00
CA GLN A 21 -29.48 11.56 -27.24
C GLN A 21 -29.12 12.48 -28.42
N ASP A 22 -27.83 12.77 -28.60
CA ASP A 22 -27.36 13.54 -29.75
C ASP A 22 -27.51 12.77 -31.08
N LEU A 23 -27.27 11.46 -31.07
CA LEU A 23 -27.52 10.59 -32.23
C LEU A 23 -29.00 10.44 -32.55
N ALA A 24 -29.91 10.40 -31.55
CA ALA A 24 -31.34 10.39 -31.77
C ALA A 24 -31.84 11.73 -32.34
N GLN A 25 -31.28 12.84 -31.88
CA GLN A 25 -31.59 14.18 -32.43
C GLN A 25 -31.03 14.38 -33.85
N LEU A 26 -29.89 13.70 -34.17
CA LEU A 26 -29.31 13.77 -35.52
C LEU A 26 -30.18 13.05 -36.54
N ALA A 27 -30.86 11.95 -36.14
CA ALA A 27 -31.81 11.25 -37.00
C ALA A 27 -33.04 12.10 -37.40
N GLU A 28 -33.44 13.04 -36.49
CA GLU A 28 -34.54 14.00 -36.76
C GLU A 28 -34.09 15.25 -37.53
N LYS A 29 -32.87 15.72 -37.26
CA LYS A 29 -32.34 16.99 -37.82
C LYS A 29 -31.72 16.83 -39.21
N ASP A 30 -31.06 15.70 -39.46
CA ASP A 30 -30.37 15.44 -40.75
C ASP A 30 -30.45 13.97 -41.14
N PRO A 31 -31.59 13.50 -41.75
CA PRO A 31 -31.82 12.12 -42.12
C PRO A 31 -30.90 11.62 -43.24
N GLU A 32 -30.31 12.52 -44.05
CA GLU A 32 -29.36 12.12 -45.10
C GLU A 32 -28.00 11.77 -44.51
N PHE A 33 -27.54 12.47 -43.52
CA PHE A 33 -26.29 12.18 -42.81
C PHE A 33 -26.42 10.95 -41.91
N TYR A 34 -27.58 10.73 -41.29
CA TYR A 34 -27.85 9.50 -40.53
C TYR A 34 -27.86 8.26 -41.44
N LYS A 35 -28.40 8.38 -42.63
CA LYS A 35 -28.35 7.30 -43.66
C LYS A 35 -26.92 7.02 -44.11
N TYR A 36 -26.12 8.06 -44.29
CA TYR A 36 -24.72 7.94 -44.67
C TYR A 36 -23.92 7.19 -43.59
N LEU A 37 -24.13 7.49 -42.31
CA LEU A 37 -23.52 6.77 -41.19
C LEU A 37 -23.99 5.30 -41.14
N GLN A 38 -25.26 5.04 -41.44
CA GLN A 38 -25.81 3.67 -41.49
C GLN A 38 -25.24 2.82 -42.63
N GLU A 39 -24.81 3.46 -43.72
CA GLU A 39 -24.25 2.77 -44.88
C GLU A 39 -22.71 2.62 -44.83
N ASN A 40 -21.99 3.52 -44.13
CA ASN A 40 -20.52 3.60 -44.20
C ASN A 40 -19.82 3.39 -42.85
N ASP A 41 -20.47 3.67 -41.71
CA ASP A 41 -19.86 3.62 -40.36
C ASP A 41 -20.89 3.14 -39.33
N GLN A 42 -21.31 1.88 -39.43
CA GLN A 42 -22.22 1.27 -38.46
C GLN A 42 -21.66 1.18 -37.05
N GLU A 43 -20.32 1.08 -36.90
CA GLU A 43 -19.64 1.08 -35.61
C GLU A 43 -19.86 2.37 -34.81
N LEU A 44 -20.03 3.51 -35.48
CA LEU A 44 -20.26 4.81 -34.84
C LEU A 44 -21.71 5.01 -34.36
N LEU A 45 -22.66 4.36 -35.00
CA LEU A 45 -24.08 4.33 -34.59
C LEU A 45 -24.33 3.38 -33.41
N HIS A 46 -23.50 2.36 -33.26
CA HIS A 46 -23.56 1.39 -32.17
C HIS A 46 -22.52 1.65 -31.08
N PHE A 47 -21.88 2.81 -31.11
CA PHE A 47 -20.95 3.20 -30.06
C PHE A 47 -21.73 3.44 -28.75
N GLY A 48 -21.69 2.46 -27.87
CA GLY A 48 -22.37 2.46 -26.57
C GLY A 48 -23.61 1.59 -26.44
N GLN A 49 -24.09 0.94 -27.52
CA GLN A 49 -25.25 0.04 -27.44
C GLN A 49 -24.94 -1.44 -27.78
N GLY A 50 -23.80 -1.75 -28.40
CA GLY A 50 -23.58 -3.05 -29.04
C GLY A 50 -22.72 -4.04 -28.29
N GLU A 51 -21.93 -3.61 -27.32
CA GLU A 51 -21.02 -4.54 -26.62
C GLU A 51 -21.58 -5.02 -25.27
N ASP A 52 -22.45 -4.21 -24.63
CA ASP A 52 -23.02 -4.56 -23.33
C ASP A 52 -24.23 -5.50 -23.45
N GLU A 53 -25.11 -5.30 -24.48
CA GLU A 53 -26.33 -6.13 -24.63
C GLU A 53 -26.04 -7.53 -25.16
N GLU A 54 -25.11 -7.73 -26.11
CA GLU A 54 -24.75 -9.09 -26.59
C GLU A 54 -23.95 -9.87 -25.52
N GLU A 55 -23.21 -9.21 -24.65
CA GLU A 55 -22.45 -9.87 -23.58
C GLU A 55 -23.31 -10.11 -22.33
N GLU A 56 -24.28 -9.25 -22.02
CA GLU A 56 -25.31 -9.51 -21.01
C GLU A 56 -26.22 -10.67 -21.42
N GLU A 57 -26.62 -10.79 -22.71
CA GLU A 57 -27.37 -11.97 -23.21
C GLU A 57 -26.56 -13.27 -23.17
N ASP A 58 -25.24 -13.20 -23.35
CA ASP A 58 -24.38 -14.41 -23.21
C ASP A 58 -24.10 -14.72 -21.73
N GLU A 59 -24.02 -13.72 -20.85
CA GLU A 59 -23.96 -13.91 -19.39
C GLU A 59 -25.29 -14.43 -18.84
N GLU A 60 -26.46 -13.89 -19.27
CA GLU A 60 -27.81 -14.40 -18.89
C GLU A 60 -28.05 -15.82 -19.36
N LYS A 61 -27.58 -16.19 -20.55
CA LYS A 61 -27.67 -17.59 -21.04
C LYS A 61 -26.72 -18.55 -20.33
N GLU A 62 -25.63 -18.07 -19.75
CA GLU A 62 -24.75 -18.89 -18.89
C GLU A 62 -25.26 -18.94 -17.43
N GLU A 63 -26.08 -17.97 -16.97
CA GLU A 63 -26.69 -17.93 -15.62
C GLU A 63 -27.91 -18.84 -15.46
N GLU A 64 -28.59 -19.26 -16.55
CA GLU A 64 -29.66 -20.27 -16.52
C GLU A 64 -29.16 -21.73 -16.31
N GLU A 65 -27.84 -21.95 -16.13
CA GLU A 65 -27.33 -23.23 -15.68
C GLU A 65 -27.55 -23.38 -14.16
N ASP A 66 -28.59 -24.13 -13.78
CA ASP A 66 -28.95 -24.61 -12.44
C ASP A 66 -27.81 -24.59 -11.41
N GLU A 67 -28.11 -24.24 -10.14
CA GLU A 67 -27.22 -24.38 -9.00
C GLU A 67 -26.47 -25.70 -9.01
N ARG A 68 -25.28 -25.73 -9.63
CA ARG A 68 -24.50 -26.96 -9.80
C ARG A 68 -23.58 -27.16 -8.62
N LEU A 69 -23.70 -28.31 -7.99
CA LEU A 69 -22.73 -28.73 -6.98
C LEU A 69 -21.35 -28.94 -7.63
N LEU A 70 -20.37 -28.18 -7.26
CA LEU A 70 -19.01 -28.33 -7.78
C LEU A 70 -18.35 -29.58 -7.23
N THR A 71 -18.07 -30.53 -8.12
CA THR A 71 -17.44 -31.82 -7.78
C THR A 71 -15.93 -31.81 -8.08
N MET A 72 -15.19 -32.71 -7.40
CA MET A 72 -13.74 -32.85 -7.62
C MET A 72 -13.42 -33.28 -9.07
N ASP A 73 -14.32 -34.06 -9.72
CA ASP A 73 -14.11 -34.54 -11.09
C ASP A 73 -14.26 -33.40 -12.11
N MET A 74 -15.20 -32.50 -11.92
CA MET A 74 -15.37 -31.30 -12.75
C MET A 74 -14.10 -30.42 -12.67
N LEU A 75 -13.57 -30.17 -11.47
CA LEU A 75 -12.32 -29.45 -11.30
C LEU A 75 -11.15 -30.12 -12.02
N GLN A 76 -11.05 -31.45 -11.96
CA GLN A 76 -10.00 -32.18 -12.67
C GLN A 76 -10.15 -32.10 -14.20
N GLN A 77 -11.39 -32.09 -14.72
CA GLN A 77 -11.63 -31.88 -16.13
C GLN A 77 -11.21 -30.50 -16.59
N TRP A 78 -11.61 -29.46 -15.84
CA TRP A 78 -11.19 -28.08 -16.14
C TRP A 78 -9.67 -27.92 -16.03
N GLN A 79 -9.05 -28.50 -15.03
CA GLN A 79 -7.61 -28.51 -14.88
C GLN A 79 -6.90 -29.16 -16.08
N LYS A 80 -7.41 -30.32 -16.57
CA LYS A 80 -6.86 -30.97 -17.76
C LYS A 80 -7.04 -30.12 -19.04
N SER A 81 -8.19 -29.47 -19.20
CA SER A 81 -8.43 -28.55 -20.32
C SER A 81 -7.54 -27.33 -20.29
N LEU A 82 -7.29 -26.74 -19.09
CA LEU A 82 -6.37 -25.63 -18.92
C LEU A 82 -4.92 -26.03 -19.21
N LEU A 83 -4.49 -27.21 -18.79
CA LEU A 83 -3.13 -27.70 -19.02
C LEU A 83 -2.86 -28.07 -20.49
N ARG A 84 -3.83 -28.77 -21.15
CA ARG A 84 -3.63 -29.25 -22.50
C ARG A 84 -3.93 -28.19 -23.57
N HIS A 85 -5.05 -27.50 -23.42
CA HIS A 85 -5.60 -26.63 -24.47
C HIS A 85 -5.53 -25.14 -24.10
N ARG A 86 -5.18 -24.80 -22.83
CA ARG A 86 -5.19 -23.42 -22.32
C ARG A 86 -6.50 -22.70 -22.67
N SER A 87 -7.62 -23.41 -22.53
CA SER A 87 -8.95 -22.99 -22.99
C SER A 87 -9.46 -21.78 -22.18
N PRO A 88 -9.81 -20.65 -22.84
CA PRO A 88 -10.43 -19.49 -22.17
C PRO A 88 -11.81 -19.82 -21.58
N ARG A 89 -12.60 -20.73 -22.22
CA ARG A 89 -13.90 -21.18 -21.69
C ARG A 89 -13.77 -21.92 -20.37
N ALA A 90 -12.78 -22.83 -20.24
CA ALA A 90 -12.51 -23.52 -18.98
C ALA A 90 -12.03 -22.52 -17.89
N LEU A 91 -11.30 -21.48 -18.28
CA LEU A 91 -10.87 -20.41 -17.38
C LEU A 91 -12.05 -19.58 -16.86
N ARG A 92 -13.00 -19.18 -17.73
CA ARG A 92 -14.22 -18.44 -17.33
C ARG A 92 -15.05 -19.25 -16.33
N ARG A 93 -15.32 -20.53 -16.59
CA ARG A 93 -16.05 -21.41 -15.66
C ARG A 93 -15.35 -21.53 -14.30
N LEU A 94 -14.02 -21.64 -14.32
CA LEU A 94 -13.21 -21.70 -13.09
C LEU A 94 -13.33 -20.39 -12.29
N LEU A 95 -13.32 -19.23 -12.96
CA LEU A 95 -13.46 -17.91 -12.31
C LEU A 95 -14.88 -17.68 -11.79
N LEU A 96 -15.91 -18.11 -12.52
CA LEU A 96 -17.30 -18.08 -12.05
C LEU A 96 -17.45 -18.90 -10.76
N ALA A 97 -16.94 -20.13 -10.74
CA ALA A 97 -16.95 -20.96 -9.55
C ALA A 97 -16.16 -20.32 -8.39
N PHE A 98 -15.03 -19.69 -8.69
CA PHE A 98 -14.22 -18.99 -7.70
C PHE A 98 -14.94 -17.78 -7.11
N ARG A 99 -15.59 -16.97 -7.94
CA ARG A 99 -16.40 -15.83 -7.52
C ARG A 99 -17.62 -16.29 -6.68
N SER A 100 -18.37 -17.28 -7.13
CA SER A 100 -19.55 -17.82 -6.41
C SER A 100 -19.21 -18.26 -4.99
N VAL A 101 -18.10 -18.97 -4.84
CA VAL A 101 -17.66 -19.49 -3.54
C VAL A 101 -17.27 -18.38 -2.57
N LEU A 102 -16.67 -17.30 -3.07
CA LEU A 102 -16.29 -16.15 -2.23
C LEU A 102 -17.46 -15.20 -1.94
N SER A 103 -18.48 -15.21 -2.77
CA SER A 103 -19.68 -14.37 -2.61
C SER A 103 -20.78 -15.01 -1.76
N SER A 104 -20.62 -16.27 -1.35
CA SER A 104 -21.63 -17.02 -0.60
C SER A 104 -22.09 -16.41 0.74
N HIS A 105 -21.51 -15.31 1.16
CA HIS A 105 -21.94 -14.52 2.32
C HIS A 105 -22.78 -13.28 1.98
N ASP A 106 -22.88 -12.90 0.69
CA ASP A 106 -23.70 -11.76 0.26
C ASP A 106 -25.02 -12.32 -0.33
N ASP A 107 -26.13 -12.16 0.37
CA ASP A 107 -27.47 -12.73 0.09
C ASP A 107 -28.16 -12.27 -1.21
N VAL A 108 -27.49 -11.51 -2.07
CA VAL A 108 -28.12 -10.83 -3.22
C VAL A 108 -27.71 -11.41 -4.58
N VAL A 109 -26.66 -12.26 -4.64
CA VAL A 109 -26.16 -12.78 -5.92
C VAL A 109 -26.55 -14.26 -6.08
N GLN A 110 -27.24 -14.61 -7.17
CA GLN A 110 -27.51 -15.99 -7.55
C GLN A 110 -26.17 -16.71 -7.76
N HIS A 111 -25.95 -17.80 -7.03
CA HIS A 111 -24.69 -18.53 -7.04
C HIS A 111 -24.72 -19.62 -8.12
N ALA A 112 -23.93 -19.45 -9.19
CA ALA A 112 -23.80 -20.45 -10.25
C ALA A 112 -23.23 -21.80 -9.77
N PHE A 113 -22.43 -21.79 -8.70
CA PHE A 113 -21.82 -23.01 -8.13
C PHE A 113 -21.85 -22.99 -6.61
N HIS A 114 -22.20 -24.13 -6.02
CA HIS A 114 -22.16 -24.35 -4.57
C HIS A 114 -21.08 -25.38 -4.22
N VAL A 115 -20.24 -25.09 -3.20
CA VAL A 115 -19.18 -26.00 -2.73
C VAL A 115 -19.47 -26.44 -1.30
N GLN A 116 -19.66 -27.74 -1.10
CA GLN A 116 -19.89 -28.32 0.24
C GLN A 116 -18.61 -28.90 0.87
N ASP A 117 -17.64 -29.32 0.03
CA ASP A 117 -16.42 -29.96 0.52
C ASP A 117 -15.26 -28.95 0.62
N SER A 118 -14.69 -28.80 1.81
CA SER A 118 -13.51 -27.97 2.08
C SER A 118 -12.30 -28.33 1.21
N ARG A 119 -12.16 -29.60 0.80
CA ARG A 119 -11.08 -30.03 -0.09
C ARG A 119 -11.26 -29.51 -1.51
N VAL A 120 -12.51 -29.50 -2.00
CA VAL A 120 -12.86 -28.92 -3.31
C VAL A 120 -12.62 -27.42 -3.28
N PHE A 121 -13.02 -26.74 -2.20
CA PHE A 121 -12.75 -25.32 -1.97
C PHE A 121 -11.25 -24.98 -2.06
N SER A 122 -10.42 -25.64 -1.26
CA SER A 122 -8.98 -25.38 -1.25
C SER A 122 -8.34 -25.68 -2.60
N LYS A 123 -8.77 -26.74 -3.27
CA LYS A 123 -8.26 -27.10 -4.59
C LYS A 123 -8.70 -26.13 -5.68
N LEU A 124 -9.93 -25.62 -5.63
CA LEU A 124 -10.43 -24.59 -6.54
C LEU A 124 -9.56 -23.33 -6.45
N ILE A 125 -9.33 -22.82 -5.23
CA ILE A 125 -8.49 -21.63 -5.00
C ILE A 125 -7.09 -21.84 -5.57
N ILE A 126 -6.42 -22.93 -5.19
CA ILE A 126 -5.04 -23.21 -5.64
C ILE A 126 -4.99 -23.35 -7.17
N THR A 127 -5.98 -24.01 -7.76
CA THR A 127 -6.05 -24.22 -9.22
C THR A 127 -6.22 -22.89 -9.94
N THR A 128 -7.15 -22.05 -9.48
CA THR A 128 -7.41 -20.73 -10.08
C THR A 128 -6.18 -19.84 -9.98
N LEU A 129 -5.60 -19.70 -8.79
CA LEU A 129 -4.43 -18.85 -8.55
C LEU A 129 -3.22 -19.29 -9.41
N LYS A 130 -2.98 -20.59 -9.51
CA LYS A 130 -1.81 -21.13 -10.20
C LYS A 130 -1.92 -21.11 -11.72
N TYR A 131 -3.11 -21.38 -12.27
CA TYR A 131 -3.27 -21.52 -13.72
C TYR A 131 -3.67 -20.23 -14.42
N MET A 132 -4.28 -19.27 -13.71
CA MET A 132 -4.62 -17.97 -14.29
C MET A 132 -3.40 -17.26 -14.92
N PRO A 133 -2.25 -17.09 -14.23
CA PRO A 133 -1.08 -16.46 -14.82
C PRO A 133 -0.56 -17.20 -16.05
N MET A 134 -0.55 -18.53 -16.00
CA MET A 134 -0.04 -19.37 -17.11
C MET A 134 -0.89 -19.24 -18.37
N VAL A 135 -2.22 -19.19 -18.22
CA VAL A 135 -3.14 -19.02 -19.37
C VAL A 135 -3.03 -17.61 -19.93
N MET A 136 -2.95 -16.60 -19.05
CA MET A 136 -2.81 -15.21 -19.49
C MET A 136 -1.50 -14.95 -20.23
N GLU A 137 -0.38 -15.46 -19.73
CA GLU A 137 0.93 -15.31 -20.37
C GLU A 137 0.95 -15.96 -21.78
N TYR A 138 0.23 -17.05 -21.96
CA TYR A 138 0.13 -17.70 -23.27
C TYR A 138 -0.71 -16.91 -24.28
N HIS A 139 -1.88 -16.39 -23.86
CA HIS A 139 -2.80 -15.70 -24.76
C HIS A 139 -2.43 -14.25 -25.00
N VAL A 140 -1.93 -13.57 -23.97
CA VAL A 140 -1.55 -12.15 -23.97
C VAL A 140 -0.16 -12.00 -23.34
N PRO A 141 0.90 -12.30 -24.09
CA PRO A 141 2.26 -12.15 -23.56
C PRO A 141 2.60 -10.69 -23.30
N TYR A 142 3.28 -10.45 -22.18
CA TYR A 142 3.80 -9.13 -21.83
C TYR A 142 5.32 -9.07 -22.05
N LYS A 143 5.82 -7.86 -22.28
CA LYS A 143 7.26 -7.60 -22.40
C LYS A 143 7.71 -6.79 -21.19
N LYS A 144 8.82 -7.18 -20.57
CA LYS A 144 9.48 -6.39 -19.54
C LYS A 144 10.43 -5.39 -20.19
N THR A 145 10.23 -4.12 -19.94
CA THR A 145 11.11 -3.04 -20.40
C THR A 145 12.39 -3.00 -19.54
N ALA A 146 13.47 -2.38 -20.04
CA ALA A 146 14.71 -2.21 -19.29
C ALA A 146 14.49 -1.47 -17.94
N ASP A 147 13.53 -0.57 -17.89
CA ASP A 147 13.13 0.20 -16.71
C ASP A 147 12.32 -0.62 -15.67
N GLY A 148 12.12 -1.93 -15.91
CA GLY A 148 11.34 -2.79 -15.01
C GLY A 148 9.83 -2.74 -15.21
N ARG A 149 9.31 -1.85 -16.06
CA ARG A 149 7.88 -1.71 -16.38
C ARG A 149 7.41 -2.84 -17.30
N PHE A 150 6.13 -3.21 -17.20
CA PHE A 150 5.52 -4.22 -18.05
C PHE A 150 4.70 -3.56 -19.17
N LYS A 151 4.92 -4.00 -20.40
CA LYS A 151 4.12 -3.58 -21.56
C LYS A 151 3.27 -4.74 -22.04
N VAL A 152 1.96 -4.63 -21.85
CA VAL A 152 0.94 -5.57 -22.34
C VAL A 152 0.42 -5.09 -23.67
N GLN A 153 0.06 -6.01 -24.58
CA GLN A 153 -0.54 -5.68 -25.88
C GLN A 153 -2.06 -5.53 -25.70
N THR A 154 -2.53 -4.31 -25.43
CA THR A 154 -3.95 -4.00 -25.15
C THR A 154 -4.83 -3.94 -26.40
N HIS A 155 -4.25 -3.73 -27.60
CA HIS A 155 -5.01 -3.58 -28.86
C HIS A 155 -5.37 -4.91 -29.53
N THR A 156 -5.24 -6.06 -28.84
CA THR A 156 -5.57 -7.37 -29.41
C THR A 156 -6.98 -7.77 -29.06
N GLN A 157 -7.73 -8.37 -30.00
CA GLN A 157 -9.06 -8.95 -29.72
C GLN A 157 -9.04 -9.92 -28.51
N LYS A 158 -7.94 -10.66 -28.34
CA LYS A 158 -7.77 -11.55 -27.19
C LYS A 158 -7.74 -10.80 -25.86
N TRP A 159 -7.20 -9.58 -25.83
CA TRP A 159 -7.21 -8.76 -24.63
C TRP A 159 -8.62 -8.31 -24.29
N HIS A 160 -9.41 -7.83 -25.25
CA HIS A 160 -10.79 -7.40 -25.01
C HIS A 160 -11.64 -8.54 -24.41
N ILE A 161 -11.46 -9.79 -24.88
CA ILE A 161 -12.16 -10.97 -24.34
C ILE A 161 -11.66 -11.33 -22.91
N LEU A 162 -10.38 -11.14 -22.62
CA LEU A 162 -9.76 -11.58 -21.36
C LEU A 162 -9.67 -10.48 -20.29
N HIS A 163 -10.00 -9.24 -20.62
CA HIS A 163 -9.95 -8.13 -19.67
C HIS A 163 -10.96 -8.32 -18.51
N ARG A 164 -12.22 -8.66 -18.80
CA ARG A 164 -13.24 -8.95 -17.77
C ARG A 164 -12.85 -10.11 -16.86
N PRO A 165 -12.42 -11.29 -17.36
CA PRO A 165 -11.84 -12.35 -16.53
C PRO A 165 -10.69 -11.88 -15.61
N VAL A 166 -9.80 -11.01 -16.08
CA VAL A 166 -8.71 -10.46 -15.26
C VAL A 166 -9.26 -9.59 -14.13
N ARG A 167 -10.21 -8.70 -14.43
CA ARG A 167 -10.90 -7.87 -13.43
C ARG A 167 -11.60 -8.74 -12.38
N SER A 168 -12.40 -9.72 -12.81
CA SER A 168 -13.08 -10.66 -11.92
C SER A 168 -12.12 -11.45 -11.04
N TYR A 169 -10.98 -11.87 -11.60
CA TYR A 169 -9.91 -12.54 -10.83
C TYR A 169 -9.39 -11.66 -9.71
N PHE A 170 -9.00 -10.41 -9.99
CA PHE A 170 -8.47 -9.52 -8.96
C PHE A 170 -9.51 -9.16 -7.90
N MET A 171 -10.76 -8.90 -8.27
CA MET A 171 -11.85 -8.67 -7.31
C MET A 171 -12.02 -9.87 -6.38
N SER A 172 -11.99 -11.09 -6.93
CA SER A 172 -12.05 -12.31 -6.12
C SER A 172 -10.80 -12.50 -5.23
N VAL A 173 -9.61 -12.17 -5.72
CA VAL A 173 -8.37 -12.22 -4.91
C VAL A 173 -8.42 -11.19 -3.78
N ILE A 174 -8.90 -9.98 -4.03
CA ILE A 174 -9.07 -8.95 -3.00
C ILE A 174 -10.00 -9.46 -1.90
N LYS A 175 -11.16 -10.01 -2.28
CA LYS A 175 -12.13 -10.59 -1.34
C LYS A 175 -11.52 -11.77 -0.56
N LEU A 176 -10.78 -12.63 -1.26
CA LEU A 176 -10.03 -13.75 -0.66
C LEU A 176 -9.04 -13.28 0.42
N LEU A 177 -8.23 -12.26 0.11
CA LEU A 177 -7.26 -11.70 1.06
C LEU A 177 -7.92 -11.10 2.31
N GLN A 178 -9.16 -10.61 2.20
CA GLN A 178 -9.91 -10.03 3.29
C GLN A 178 -10.61 -11.07 4.17
N THR A 179 -11.03 -12.21 3.59
CA THR A 179 -11.89 -13.19 4.25
C THR A 179 -11.16 -14.40 4.79
N LEU A 180 -10.04 -14.81 4.19
CA LEU A 180 -9.35 -16.03 4.59
C LEU A 180 -8.50 -15.86 5.86
N PRO A 181 -8.76 -16.69 6.90
CA PRO A 181 -7.92 -16.71 8.11
C PRO A 181 -6.65 -17.54 7.96
N GLU A 182 -6.55 -18.41 6.93
CA GLU A 182 -5.50 -19.40 6.78
C GLU A 182 -4.24 -18.79 6.16
N ALA A 183 -3.17 -18.69 6.96
CA ALA A 183 -1.94 -18.01 6.61
C ALA A 183 -1.22 -18.58 5.37
N ASP A 184 -1.25 -19.90 5.19
CA ASP A 184 -0.56 -20.54 4.07
C ASP A 184 -1.29 -20.29 2.75
N MET A 185 -2.61 -20.27 2.76
CA MET A 185 -3.41 -19.95 1.57
C MET A 185 -3.26 -18.48 1.17
N VAL A 186 -3.25 -17.56 2.15
CA VAL A 186 -2.98 -16.13 1.91
C VAL A 186 -1.59 -15.95 1.29
N TYR A 187 -0.58 -16.66 1.81
CA TYR A 187 0.78 -16.62 1.24
C TYR A 187 0.83 -17.08 -0.22
N VAL A 188 0.14 -18.17 -0.54
CA VAL A 188 0.04 -18.66 -1.93
C VAL A 188 -0.69 -17.65 -2.81
N ALA A 189 -1.81 -17.09 -2.32
CA ALA A 189 -2.58 -16.09 -3.06
C ALA A 189 -1.73 -14.85 -3.39
N LEU A 190 -0.95 -14.35 -2.44
CA LEU A 190 -0.05 -13.22 -2.67
C LEU A 190 1.02 -13.53 -3.71
N ASN A 191 1.70 -14.67 -3.62
CA ASN A 191 2.77 -15.01 -4.56
C ASN A 191 2.26 -15.26 -5.97
N GLU A 192 1.11 -15.90 -6.13
CA GLU A 192 0.54 -16.17 -7.46
C GLU A 192 -0.10 -14.92 -8.08
N SER A 193 -0.77 -14.06 -7.26
CA SER A 193 -1.32 -12.80 -7.75
C SER A 193 -0.24 -11.80 -8.18
N ALA A 194 0.94 -11.84 -7.57
CA ALA A 194 2.08 -11.03 -8.00
C ALA A 194 2.47 -11.26 -9.47
N LYS A 195 2.29 -12.48 -10.00
CA LYS A 195 2.55 -12.81 -11.41
C LYS A 195 1.54 -12.16 -12.36
N MET A 196 0.37 -11.77 -11.84
CA MET A 196 -0.69 -11.12 -12.61
C MET A 196 -0.60 -9.59 -12.63
N VAL A 197 0.32 -9.00 -11.88
CA VAL A 197 0.53 -7.54 -11.81
C VAL A 197 0.68 -6.86 -13.19
N PRO A 198 1.33 -7.47 -14.22
CA PRO A 198 1.42 -6.85 -15.55
C PRO A 198 0.06 -6.49 -16.16
N TYR A 199 -0.99 -7.26 -15.85
CA TYR A 199 -2.33 -7.07 -16.38
C TYR A 199 -3.18 -6.14 -15.50
N LEU A 200 -2.80 -5.92 -14.24
CA LEU A 200 -3.51 -5.10 -13.27
C LEU A 200 -3.51 -3.61 -13.63
N HIS A 201 -2.42 -3.11 -14.22
CA HIS A 201 -2.25 -1.68 -14.52
C HIS A 201 -3.23 -1.11 -15.55
N GLN A 202 -4.03 -1.96 -16.19
CA GLN A 202 -5.03 -1.54 -17.16
C GLN A 202 -6.33 -1.05 -16.49
N ASP A 203 -6.58 -1.46 -15.25
CA ASP A 203 -7.75 -1.04 -14.47
C ASP A 203 -7.28 -0.34 -13.19
N ARG A 204 -7.33 1.00 -13.20
CA ARG A 204 -6.83 1.85 -12.10
C ARG A 204 -7.58 1.62 -10.79
N ARG A 205 -8.91 1.40 -10.86
CA ARG A 205 -9.75 1.19 -9.68
C ARG A 205 -9.38 -0.11 -8.99
N VAL A 206 -9.37 -1.21 -9.74
CA VAL A 206 -8.99 -2.53 -9.21
C VAL A 206 -7.56 -2.55 -8.69
N ALA A 207 -6.64 -1.83 -9.37
CA ALA A 207 -5.26 -1.69 -8.91
C ALA A 207 -5.16 -1.00 -7.54
N ARG A 208 -5.93 0.09 -7.32
CA ARG A 208 -5.99 0.79 -6.03
C ARG A 208 -6.58 -0.10 -4.94
N ASP A 209 -7.65 -0.85 -5.23
CA ASP A 209 -8.27 -1.76 -4.28
C ASP A 209 -7.35 -2.94 -3.93
N TYR A 210 -6.62 -3.46 -4.92
CA TYR A 210 -5.61 -4.49 -4.68
C TYR A 210 -4.48 -3.98 -3.76
N VAL A 211 -3.97 -2.77 -4.00
CA VAL A 211 -2.97 -2.14 -3.12
C VAL A 211 -3.52 -1.96 -1.70
N ARG A 212 -4.78 -1.53 -1.53
CA ARG A 212 -5.42 -1.43 -0.21
C ARG A 212 -5.47 -2.79 0.51
N ALA A 213 -5.81 -3.85 -0.21
CA ALA A 213 -5.82 -5.22 0.34
C ALA A 213 -4.41 -5.70 0.72
N LEU A 214 -3.39 -5.43 -0.12
CA LEU A 214 -1.99 -5.72 0.19
C LEU A 214 -1.52 -4.98 1.45
N LEU A 215 -1.84 -3.69 1.58
CA LEU A 215 -1.50 -2.88 2.75
C LEU A 215 -2.20 -3.40 4.02
N GLY A 216 -3.43 -3.91 3.89
CA GLY A 216 -4.12 -4.61 4.97
C GLY A 216 -3.33 -5.81 5.47
N GLN A 217 -2.87 -6.70 4.58
CA GLN A 217 -2.06 -7.87 4.92
C GLN A 217 -0.66 -7.48 5.43
N TRP A 218 -0.04 -6.46 4.87
CA TRP A 218 1.24 -5.93 5.34
C TRP A 218 1.16 -5.38 6.76
N SER A 219 0.05 -4.77 7.15
CA SER A 219 -0.13 -4.20 8.48
C SER A 219 -0.47 -5.23 9.55
N SER A 220 -1.35 -6.19 9.25
CA SER A 220 -1.95 -7.12 10.24
C SER A 220 -1.43 -8.55 10.15
N GLY A 221 -0.83 -8.95 9.04
CA GLY A 221 -0.39 -10.32 8.79
C GLY A 221 0.77 -10.79 9.69
N LYS A 222 1.06 -12.08 9.68
CA LYS A 222 2.29 -12.65 10.24
C LYS A 222 3.49 -12.21 9.39
N ASP A 223 4.71 -12.24 9.92
CA ASP A 223 5.91 -11.71 9.25
C ASP A 223 6.12 -12.26 7.83
N ARG A 224 5.87 -13.58 7.63
CA ARG A 224 5.93 -14.21 6.31
C ARG A 224 4.92 -13.61 5.32
N ILE A 225 3.69 -13.33 5.80
CA ILE A 225 2.64 -12.72 4.98
C ILE A 225 2.97 -11.25 4.72
N ARG A 226 3.44 -10.52 5.74
CA ARG A 226 3.87 -9.12 5.59
C ARG A 226 4.91 -8.95 4.51
N LEU A 227 5.94 -9.81 4.51
CA LEU A 227 6.99 -9.79 3.50
C LEU A 227 6.47 -10.14 2.11
N ALA A 228 5.58 -11.14 1.99
CA ALA A 228 4.96 -11.49 0.73
C ALA A 228 4.07 -10.35 0.19
N ALA A 229 3.22 -9.75 1.04
CA ALA A 229 2.39 -8.60 0.68
C ALA A 229 3.23 -7.40 0.26
N PHE A 230 4.32 -7.14 0.99
CA PHE A 230 5.26 -6.08 0.62
C PHE A 230 5.95 -6.37 -0.73
N SER A 231 6.36 -7.63 -0.98
CA SER A 231 6.95 -8.01 -2.27
C SER A 231 5.98 -7.75 -3.44
N CYS A 232 4.70 -8.07 -3.26
CA CYS A 232 3.66 -7.75 -4.25
C CYS A 232 3.50 -6.24 -4.44
N LEU A 233 3.46 -5.48 -3.35
CA LEU A 233 3.38 -4.02 -3.37
C LEU A 233 4.58 -3.40 -4.09
N TYR A 234 5.79 -3.91 -3.80
CA TYR A 234 7.02 -3.47 -4.42
C TYR A 234 6.99 -3.69 -5.94
N VAL A 235 6.60 -4.89 -6.39
CA VAL A 235 6.47 -5.20 -7.82
C VAL A 235 5.40 -4.32 -8.47
N THR A 236 4.26 -4.11 -7.81
CA THR A 236 3.18 -3.26 -8.32
C THR A 236 3.65 -1.82 -8.48
N THR A 237 4.37 -1.26 -7.50
CA THR A 237 4.88 0.11 -7.56
C THR A 237 6.01 0.25 -8.58
N ALA A 238 6.96 -0.70 -8.62
CA ALA A 238 8.08 -0.68 -9.56
C ALA A 238 7.65 -0.80 -11.02
N SER A 239 6.52 -1.48 -11.29
CA SER A 239 5.99 -1.71 -12.62
C SER A 239 4.89 -0.73 -13.02
N ALA A 240 4.51 0.21 -12.15
CA ALA A 240 3.46 1.18 -12.43
C ALA A 240 3.80 2.02 -13.68
N LEU A 241 2.80 2.16 -14.55
CA LEU A 241 2.92 2.93 -15.79
C LEU A 241 2.64 4.42 -15.54
N ASP A 242 1.72 4.72 -14.62
CA ASP A 242 1.23 6.05 -14.30
C ASP A 242 1.85 6.56 -13.00
N ASP A 243 2.25 7.82 -12.99
CA ASP A 243 2.82 8.49 -11.82
C ASP A 243 1.78 8.60 -10.69
N ASP A 244 0.48 8.75 -11.00
CA ASP A 244 -0.61 8.78 -10.04
C ASP A 244 -0.71 7.48 -9.23
N MET A 245 -0.45 6.33 -9.87
CA MET A 245 -0.45 5.05 -9.17
C MET A 245 0.77 4.92 -8.24
N VAL A 246 1.94 5.42 -8.65
CA VAL A 246 3.13 5.48 -7.80
C VAL A 246 2.86 6.34 -6.57
N ASP A 247 2.31 7.54 -6.77
CA ASP A 247 1.96 8.47 -5.69
C ASP A 247 0.95 7.86 -4.73
N PHE A 248 -0.07 7.19 -5.25
CA PHE A 248 -1.04 6.47 -4.44
C PHE A 248 -0.39 5.37 -3.60
N CYS A 249 0.50 4.55 -4.17
CA CYS A 249 1.22 3.50 -3.45
C CYS A 249 2.08 4.07 -2.32
N LEU A 250 2.88 5.10 -2.61
CA LEU A 250 3.75 5.75 -1.62
C LEU A 250 2.94 6.39 -0.49
N LYS A 251 1.91 7.18 -0.83
CA LYS A 251 1.03 7.87 0.12
C LYS A 251 0.29 6.87 1.02
N SER A 252 -0.32 5.84 0.42
CA SER A 252 -1.10 4.83 1.16
C SER A 252 -0.21 3.99 2.07
N THR A 253 1.00 3.64 1.64
CA THR A 253 1.99 2.92 2.46
C THR A 253 2.40 3.76 3.68
N TYR A 254 2.70 5.03 3.49
CA TYR A 254 3.04 5.94 4.59
C TYR A 254 1.90 6.09 5.59
N HIS A 255 0.66 6.31 5.13
CA HIS A 255 -0.50 6.41 6.01
C HIS A 255 -0.76 5.11 6.80
N THR A 256 -0.62 3.96 6.15
CA THR A 256 -0.76 2.66 6.82
C THR A 256 0.33 2.46 7.88
N LEU A 257 1.58 2.85 7.59
CA LEU A 257 2.67 2.83 8.56
C LEU A 257 2.31 3.68 9.79
N ILE A 258 1.89 4.94 9.60
CA ILE A 258 1.58 5.85 10.70
C ILE A 258 0.43 5.31 11.57
N ARG A 259 -0.65 4.77 10.98
CA ARG A 259 -1.74 4.16 11.73
C ARG A 259 -1.26 3.06 12.67
N ASN A 260 -0.32 2.24 12.24
CA ASN A 260 0.24 1.15 13.05
C ASN A 260 1.20 1.63 14.15
N THR A 261 1.77 2.83 14.02
CA THR A 261 2.68 3.39 15.04
C THR A 261 1.98 3.98 16.26
N CYS A 262 0.66 4.16 16.23
CA CYS A 262 -0.11 4.68 17.36
C CYS A 262 0.02 3.82 18.62
N ASN A 263 0.17 2.50 18.47
CA ASN A 263 0.29 1.53 19.54
C ASN A 263 1.71 0.98 19.67
N THR A 264 2.67 1.81 20.06
CA THR A 264 4.06 1.38 20.26
C THR A 264 4.21 0.70 21.62
N LYS A 265 4.45 -0.61 21.60
CA LYS A 265 4.67 -1.48 22.77
C LYS A 265 5.86 -2.41 22.48
N PRO A 266 6.47 -3.05 23.49
CA PRO A 266 7.63 -3.95 23.26
C PRO A 266 7.38 -5.01 22.19
N HIS A 267 6.19 -5.62 22.18
CA HIS A 267 5.83 -6.67 21.21
C HIS A 267 5.45 -6.13 19.82
N THR A 268 5.14 -4.85 19.66
CA THR A 268 4.83 -4.23 18.36
C THR A 268 6.02 -3.52 17.73
N LEU A 269 7.07 -3.25 18.51
CA LEU A 269 8.23 -2.48 18.07
C LEU A 269 8.97 -3.16 16.91
N GLU A 270 9.18 -4.49 17.00
CA GLU A 270 9.81 -5.27 15.94
C GLU A 270 9.01 -5.21 14.63
N HIS A 271 7.68 -5.31 14.73
CA HIS A 271 6.80 -5.19 13.56
C HIS A 271 6.83 -3.78 12.96
N ILE A 272 6.84 -2.73 13.79
CA ILE A 272 6.97 -1.34 13.32
C ILE A 272 8.33 -1.13 12.64
N ALA A 273 9.40 -1.69 13.19
CA ALA A 273 10.74 -1.64 12.59
C ALA A 273 10.77 -2.34 11.22
N LEU A 274 10.18 -3.53 11.11
CA LEU A 274 10.02 -4.25 9.84
C LEU A 274 9.24 -3.41 8.83
N MET A 275 8.12 -2.81 9.24
CA MET A 275 7.31 -1.94 8.36
C MET A 275 8.08 -0.70 7.92
N LYS A 276 8.83 -0.03 8.80
CA LYS A 276 9.66 1.12 8.44
C LYS A 276 10.74 0.75 7.42
N ASN A 277 11.45 -0.36 7.64
CA ASN A 277 12.51 -0.82 6.76
C ASN A 277 11.96 -1.20 5.38
N THR A 278 10.88 -1.95 5.32
CA THR A 278 10.25 -2.32 4.05
C THR A 278 9.66 -1.10 3.33
N ALA A 279 8.95 -0.21 4.01
CA ALA A 279 8.45 1.01 3.41
C ALA A 279 9.58 1.89 2.85
N CYS A 280 10.72 1.97 3.56
CA CYS A 280 11.89 2.71 3.09
C CYS A 280 12.40 2.20 1.73
N GLU A 281 12.37 0.88 1.48
CA GLU A 281 12.72 0.30 0.17
C GLU A 281 11.83 0.83 -0.95
N LEU A 282 10.52 0.99 -0.69
CA LEU A 282 9.58 1.48 -1.67
C LEU A 282 9.91 2.91 -2.12
N PHE A 283 10.34 3.77 -1.18
CA PHE A 283 10.73 5.15 -1.47
C PHE A 283 12.07 5.28 -2.21
N THR A 284 12.82 4.20 -2.40
CA THR A 284 14.03 4.20 -3.23
C THR A 284 13.77 3.94 -4.71
N LEU A 285 12.54 3.51 -5.10
CA LEU A 285 12.23 3.12 -6.48
C LEU A 285 12.11 4.29 -7.45
N HIS A 286 11.38 5.33 -7.04
CA HIS A 286 11.05 6.48 -7.88
C HIS A 286 11.48 7.77 -7.18
N ALA A 287 12.64 8.31 -7.56
CA ALA A 287 13.26 9.46 -6.87
C ALA A 287 12.38 10.70 -6.87
N ASP A 288 11.75 11.05 -8.00
CA ASP A 288 10.96 12.28 -8.15
C ASP A 288 9.65 12.21 -7.35
N ALA A 289 8.89 11.12 -7.49
CA ALA A 289 7.66 10.89 -6.73
C ALA A 289 7.95 10.83 -5.22
N SER A 290 9.02 10.12 -4.82
CA SER A 290 9.46 10.04 -3.43
C SER A 290 9.84 11.41 -2.86
N TYR A 291 10.51 12.27 -3.65
CA TYR A 291 10.84 13.63 -3.23
C TYR A 291 9.57 14.46 -2.98
N GLN A 292 8.61 14.43 -3.89
CA GLN A 292 7.36 15.18 -3.75
C GLN A 292 6.59 14.76 -2.49
N GLN A 293 6.45 13.46 -2.28
CA GLN A 293 5.77 12.93 -1.10
C GLN A 293 6.53 13.27 0.20
N ALA A 294 7.85 13.08 0.23
CA ALA A 294 8.69 13.40 1.37
C ALA A 294 8.63 14.89 1.72
N PHE A 295 8.72 15.77 0.72
CA PHE A 295 8.59 17.22 0.91
C PHE A 295 7.25 17.58 1.55
N GLY A 296 6.14 17.03 1.02
CA GLY A 296 4.80 17.26 1.55
C GLY A 296 4.67 16.85 3.01
N PHE A 297 5.11 15.64 3.36
CA PHE A 297 5.01 15.11 4.72
C PHE A 297 5.96 15.79 5.71
N ILE A 298 7.21 16.07 5.34
CA ILE A 298 8.16 16.83 6.19
C ILE A 298 7.63 18.24 6.44
N ARG A 299 7.05 18.90 5.42
CA ARG A 299 6.39 20.20 5.57
C ARG A 299 5.23 20.13 6.56
N GLN A 300 4.41 19.05 6.51
CA GLN A 300 3.31 18.84 7.45
C GLN A 300 3.80 18.72 8.90
N LEU A 301 4.89 17.97 9.12
CA LEU A 301 5.53 17.88 10.44
C LEU A 301 6.03 19.26 10.91
N ALA A 302 6.64 20.05 10.04
CA ALA A 302 7.10 21.40 10.34
C ALA A 302 5.93 22.33 10.70
N ILE A 303 4.81 22.23 9.99
CA ILE A 303 3.60 23.04 10.28
C ILE A 303 3.04 22.67 11.66
N SER A 304 2.93 21.37 11.98
CA SER A 304 2.46 20.90 13.29
C SER A 304 3.34 21.41 14.44
N LEU A 305 4.67 21.33 14.27
CA LEU A 305 5.62 21.89 15.25
C LEU A 305 5.48 23.41 15.37
N ARG A 306 5.37 24.13 14.26
CA ARG A 306 5.20 25.60 14.27
C ARG A 306 3.91 26.02 14.98
N ASN A 307 2.82 25.29 14.74
CA ASN A 307 1.54 25.55 15.42
C ASN A 307 1.66 25.31 16.92
N CYS A 308 2.34 24.22 17.33
CA CYS A 308 2.62 23.93 18.73
C CYS A 308 3.41 25.06 19.41
N LEU A 309 4.46 25.60 18.75
CA LEU A 309 5.27 26.70 19.28
C LEU A 309 4.50 28.04 19.36
N LYS A 310 3.57 28.28 18.42
CA LYS A 310 2.78 29.53 18.38
C LYS A 310 1.62 29.51 19.36
N LEU A 311 0.81 28.48 19.33
CA LEU A 311 -0.45 28.42 20.07
C LEU A 311 -0.25 27.97 21.53
N LYS A 312 0.74 27.11 21.80
CA LYS A 312 1.09 26.58 23.13
C LYS A 312 -0.09 25.97 23.89
N THR A 313 -1.09 25.45 23.17
CA THR A 313 -2.22 24.75 23.77
C THR A 313 -1.86 23.30 24.07
N GLN A 314 -2.52 22.71 25.06
CA GLN A 314 -2.29 21.32 25.42
C GLN A 314 -2.53 20.36 24.25
N GLU A 315 -3.55 20.63 23.44
CA GLU A 315 -3.89 19.84 22.25
C GLU A 315 -2.74 19.85 21.23
N GLN A 316 -2.17 21.04 20.95
CA GLN A 316 -1.05 21.15 20.02
C GLN A 316 0.22 20.46 20.55
N PHE A 317 0.46 20.47 21.86
CA PHE A 317 1.55 19.67 22.42
C PHE A 317 1.29 18.16 22.25
N GLN A 318 0.06 17.70 22.40
CA GLN A 318 -0.29 16.29 22.21
C GLN A 318 -0.11 15.83 20.77
N THR A 319 -0.31 16.70 19.76
CA THR A 319 -0.08 16.33 18.34
C THR A 319 1.39 16.09 18.02
N VAL A 320 2.32 16.76 18.72
CA VAL A 320 3.77 16.60 18.50
C VAL A 320 4.38 15.56 19.46
N LEU A 321 3.94 15.55 20.72
CA LEU A 321 4.46 14.66 21.76
C LEU A 321 3.72 13.33 21.78
N GLN A 322 3.77 12.57 20.68
CA GLN A 322 3.17 11.27 20.50
C GLN A 322 4.02 10.36 19.62
N TRP A 323 3.82 9.05 19.74
CA TRP A 323 4.57 8.06 19.00
C TRP A 323 4.49 8.20 17.47
N PRO A 324 3.31 8.40 16.85
CA PRO A 324 3.24 8.59 15.40
C PRO A 324 4.16 9.69 14.89
N TYR A 325 4.23 10.83 15.59
CA TYR A 325 5.10 11.94 15.18
C TYR A 325 6.59 11.57 15.24
N LEU A 326 7.02 10.90 16.33
CA LEU A 326 8.39 10.43 16.48
C LEU A 326 8.77 9.40 15.42
N HIS A 327 7.89 8.46 15.17
CA HIS A 327 8.11 7.46 14.12
C HIS A 327 8.13 8.07 12.72
N CYS A 328 7.40 9.17 12.46
CA CYS A 328 7.50 9.91 11.21
C CYS A 328 8.90 10.53 11.04
N LEU A 329 9.44 11.18 12.10
CA LEU A 329 10.78 11.73 12.05
C LEU A 329 11.84 10.64 11.82
N ASP A 330 11.72 9.53 12.52
CA ASP A 330 12.60 8.38 12.40
C ASP A 330 12.52 7.75 11.01
N PHE A 331 11.31 7.56 10.48
CA PHE A 331 11.09 7.02 9.13
C PHE A 331 11.72 7.91 8.06
N TRP A 332 11.48 9.22 8.09
CA TRP A 332 12.07 10.13 7.10
C TRP A 332 13.59 10.23 7.24
N SER A 333 14.14 10.13 8.47
CA SER A 333 15.59 10.04 8.64
C SER A 333 16.17 8.78 8.00
N LEU A 334 15.47 7.65 8.13
CA LEU A 334 15.84 6.36 7.51
C LEU A 334 15.78 6.43 5.97
N VAL A 335 14.70 6.98 5.41
CA VAL A 335 14.55 7.14 3.96
C VAL A 335 15.66 8.03 3.38
N LEU A 336 15.91 9.20 4.01
CA LEU A 336 16.96 10.10 3.54
C LEU A 336 18.37 9.48 3.71
N ALA A 337 18.62 8.79 4.82
CA ALA A 337 19.87 8.10 5.05
C ALA A 337 20.13 7.06 3.93
N LYS A 338 19.14 6.25 3.62
CA LYS A 338 19.27 5.16 2.63
C LYS A 338 19.39 5.70 1.19
N THR A 339 18.52 6.60 0.78
CA THR A 339 18.54 7.16 -0.57
C THR A 339 19.83 7.93 -0.84
N CYS A 340 20.25 8.81 0.11
CA CYS A 340 21.49 9.55 -0.07
C CYS A 340 22.75 8.66 -0.03
N HIS A 341 22.73 7.53 0.70
CA HIS A 341 23.84 6.56 0.70
C HIS A 341 23.94 5.84 -0.63
N VAL A 342 22.84 5.32 -1.15
CA VAL A 342 22.78 4.61 -2.45
C VAL A 342 23.20 5.53 -3.59
N ASP A 343 22.67 6.76 -3.64
CA ASP A 343 23.01 7.73 -4.69
C ASP A 343 24.51 8.11 -4.65
N ARG A 344 25.09 8.21 -3.45
CA ARG A 344 26.52 8.48 -3.28
C ARG A 344 27.39 7.30 -3.76
N GLU A 345 27.01 6.07 -3.48
CA GLU A 345 27.73 4.90 -3.97
C GLU A 345 27.69 4.80 -5.49
N GLN A 346 26.61 5.24 -6.12
CA GLN A 346 26.45 5.30 -7.55
C GLN A 346 27.10 6.54 -8.18
N GLY A 347 27.60 7.48 -7.37
CA GLY A 347 28.19 8.74 -7.84
C GLY A 347 27.19 9.73 -8.45
N VAL A 348 25.89 9.56 -8.16
CA VAL A 348 24.80 10.42 -8.65
C VAL A 348 24.42 11.45 -7.58
N PRO A 349 24.17 12.73 -7.94
CA PRO A 349 23.66 13.70 -6.99
C PRO A 349 22.26 13.30 -6.50
N SER A 350 22.08 13.13 -5.18
CA SER A 350 20.80 12.71 -4.62
C SER A 350 19.75 13.80 -4.72
N HIS A 351 18.61 13.48 -5.34
CA HIS A 351 17.42 14.34 -5.39
C HIS A 351 16.84 14.58 -3.99
N MET A 352 17.01 13.65 -3.06
CA MET A 352 16.47 13.73 -1.69
C MET A 352 17.33 14.58 -0.74
N ARG A 353 18.57 14.89 -1.09
CA ARG A 353 19.51 15.62 -0.22
C ARG A 353 19.02 16.99 0.28
N PRO A 354 18.29 17.81 -0.51
CA PRO A 354 17.77 19.09 -0.04
C PRO A 354 16.79 18.97 1.16
N LEU A 355 16.16 17.80 1.34
CA LEU A 355 15.20 17.54 2.41
C LEU A 355 15.88 17.25 3.78
N ILE A 356 17.19 17.00 3.81
CA ILE A 356 17.94 16.77 5.04
C ILE A 356 17.83 17.99 5.96
N TYR A 357 18.05 19.19 5.42
CA TYR A 357 18.03 20.43 6.23
C TYR A 357 16.66 20.66 6.91
N PRO A 358 15.52 20.68 6.21
CA PRO A 358 14.22 20.86 6.87
C PRO A 358 13.90 19.76 7.88
N LEU A 359 14.24 18.49 7.61
CA LEU A 359 14.03 17.41 8.57
C LEU A 359 14.86 17.62 9.83
N VAL A 360 16.14 17.97 9.70
CA VAL A 360 17.03 18.28 10.84
C VAL A 360 16.48 19.43 11.68
N GLN A 361 16.00 20.51 11.05
CA GLN A 361 15.42 21.64 11.78
C GLN A 361 14.17 21.24 12.58
N VAL A 362 13.29 20.44 12.00
CA VAL A 362 12.10 19.92 12.70
C VAL A 362 12.52 19.02 13.86
N SER A 363 13.45 18.10 13.65
CA SER A 363 13.93 17.15 14.67
C SER A 363 14.59 17.88 15.86
N LEU A 364 15.49 18.84 15.59
CA LEU A 364 16.10 19.67 16.63
C LEU A 364 15.06 20.52 17.37
N GLY A 365 14.05 21.03 16.64
CA GLY A 365 12.93 21.77 17.21
C GLY A 365 12.11 20.94 18.20
N VAL A 366 11.83 19.67 17.85
CA VAL A 366 11.13 18.72 18.74
C VAL A 366 11.97 18.38 19.96
N GLY A 367 13.28 18.14 19.79
CA GLY A 367 14.19 17.87 20.90
C GLY A 367 14.28 19.02 21.92
N ARG A 368 14.06 20.26 21.47
CA ARG A 368 14.06 21.47 22.32
C ARG A 368 12.67 21.90 22.79
N LEU A 369 11.61 21.31 22.29
CA LEU A 369 10.24 21.75 22.54
C LEU A 369 9.87 21.71 24.02
N VAL A 370 10.29 20.66 24.74
CA VAL A 370 10.01 20.50 26.16
C VAL A 370 11.31 20.20 26.94
N PRO A 371 11.85 21.18 27.67
CA PRO A 371 13.11 21.01 28.41
C PRO A 371 12.93 20.31 29.77
N MET A 372 11.89 19.49 29.93
CA MET A 372 11.63 18.75 31.17
C MET A 372 12.29 17.38 31.15
N SER A 373 12.88 16.97 32.27
CA SER A 373 13.57 15.68 32.45
C SER A 373 12.69 14.46 32.13
N ARG A 374 11.37 14.59 32.22
CA ARG A 374 10.42 13.53 31.84
C ARG A 374 10.47 13.20 30.35
N TYR A 375 10.91 14.13 29.49
CA TYR A 375 10.96 13.98 28.05
C TYR A 375 12.39 13.72 27.51
N PHE A 376 13.34 13.41 28.40
CA PHE A 376 14.68 12.99 27.97
C PHE A 376 14.68 11.74 27.08
N PRO A 377 13.84 10.71 27.31
CA PRO A 377 13.75 9.58 26.39
C PRO A 377 13.35 10.02 24.96
N LEU A 378 12.36 10.92 24.83
CA LEU A 378 11.98 11.49 23.52
C LEU A 378 13.19 12.16 22.83
N ARG A 379 13.95 12.95 23.58
CA ARG A 379 15.15 13.63 23.06
C ARG A 379 16.19 12.64 22.57
N LEU A 380 16.41 11.53 23.30
CA LEU A 380 17.33 10.47 22.91
C LEU A 380 16.88 9.73 21.65
N HIS A 381 15.59 9.44 21.47
CA HIS A 381 15.06 8.88 20.22
C HIS A 381 15.30 9.80 19.01
N VAL A 382 15.13 11.12 19.19
CA VAL A 382 15.44 12.09 18.13
C VAL A 382 16.93 12.10 17.82
N ILE A 383 17.78 12.07 18.85
CA ILE A 383 19.25 12.04 18.68
C ILE A 383 19.66 10.77 17.92
N GLU A 384 19.15 9.61 18.29
CA GLU A 384 19.44 8.34 17.62
C GLU A 384 19.07 8.36 16.14
N SER A 385 17.88 8.88 15.80
CA SER A 385 17.46 9.04 14.40
C SER A 385 18.40 9.97 13.63
N MET A 386 18.86 11.06 14.24
CA MET A 386 19.78 12.01 13.62
C MET A 386 21.19 11.46 13.50
N LEU A 387 21.68 10.66 14.46
CA LEU A 387 22.99 9.99 14.37
C LEU A 387 23.05 9.04 13.18
N ARG A 388 21.98 8.24 12.97
CA ARG A 388 21.84 7.38 11.80
C ARG A 388 21.92 8.17 10.49
N LEU A 389 21.25 9.32 10.44
CA LEU A 389 21.30 10.21 9.28
C LEU A 389 22.70 10.78 9.05
N ILE A 390 23.42 11.22 10.12
CA ILE A 390 24.80 11.73 10.05
C ILE A 390 25.74 10.66 9.49
N GLN A 391 25.68 9.44 10.03
CA GLN A 391 26.53 8.32 9.62
C GLN A 391 26.36 7.98 8.13
N ALA A 392 25.12 7.99 7.64
CA ALA A 392 24.84 7.63 6.25
C ALA A 392 25.16 8.77 5.27
N THR A 393 24.87 10.04 5.65
CA THR A 393 24.95 11.19 4.72
C THR A 393 26.23 12.02 4.87
N HIS A 394 26.95 11.85 6.00
CA HIS A 394 28.10 12.69 6.42
C HIS A 394 27.77 14.19 6.51
N VAL A 395 26.50 14.52 6.72
CA VAL A 395 26.07 15.91 6.98
C VAL A 395 26.17 16.18 8.47
N TYR A 396 26.90 17.24 8.83
CA TYR A 396 27.04 17.64 10.23
C TYR A 396 25.72 18.15 10.81
N VAL A 397 25.30 17.59 11.94
CA VAL A 397 24.15 18.02 12.73
C VAL A 397 24.60 18.29 14.16
N PRO A 398 24.35 19.49 14.75
CA PRO A 398 24.80 19.84 16.09
C PRO A 398 23.93 19.18 17.18
N LEU A 399 24.23 17.92 17.53
CA LEU A 399 23.51 17.14 18.55
C LEU A 399 24.10 17.34 19.96
N ALA A 400 25.38 17.69 20.06
CA ALA A 400 26.08 17.86 21.34
C ALA A 400 25.33 18.78 22.33
N PRO A 401 24.76 19.95 21.95
CA PRO A 401 24.00 20.77 22.88
C PRO A 401 22.81 20.06 23.52
N LEU A 402 22.11 19.19 22.77
CA LEU A 402 20.98 18.45 23.33
C LEU A 402 21.42 17.41 24.36
N ILE A 403 22.60 16.81 24.19
CA ILE A 403 23.18 15.83 25.12
C ILE A 403 23.69 16.55 26.37
N ILE A 404 24.43 17.66 26.19
CA ILE A 404 24.96 18.46 27.28
C ILE A 404 23.86 18.97 28.22
N GLU A 405 22.75 19.47 27.64
CA GLU A 405 21.59 19.91 28.44
C GLU A 405 20.99 18.77 29.29
N VAL A 406 21.04 17.52 28.83
CA VAL A 406 20.61 16.36 29.62
C VAL A 406 21.55 16.12 30.78
N LEU A 407 22.87 16.16 30.53
CA LEU A 407 23.92 15.93 31.56
C LEU A 407 23.97 17.05 32.60
N GLU A 408 23.73 18.31 32.21
CA GLU A 408 23.67 19.48 33.09
C GLU A 408 22.37 19.55 33.91
N SER A 409 21.41 18.69 33.67
CA SER A 409 20.13 18.72 34.36
C SER A 409 20.28 18.41 35.86
N ALA A 410 19.38 18.97 36.67
CA ALA A 410 19.39 18.82 38.13
C ALA A 410 19.28 17.36 38.60
N GLU A 411 18.75 16.47 37.75
CA GLU A 411 18.62 15.03 38.00
C GLU A 411 19.96 14.31 38.03
N PHE A 412 20.94 14.76 37.23
CA PHE A 412 22.30 14.22 37.22
C PHE A 412 23.18 14.85 38.27
N GLN A 413 22.97 16.11 38.58
CA GLN A 413 23.77 16.83 39.58
C GLN A 413 23.42 16.45 41.02
N ARG A 414 22.17 16.00 41.27
CA ARG A 414 21.70 15.59 42.59
C ARG A 414 21.90 14.09 42.80
N ARG A 415 22.28 13.65 44.00
CA ARG A 415 22.25 12.24 44.34
C ARG A 415 20.80 11.71 44.21
N GLY A 416 20.62 10.85 43.23
CA GLY A 416 19.33 10.18 42.98
C GLY A 416 18.90 9.38 44.20
N LYS A 417 17.58 9.38 44.47
CA LYS A 417 17.02 8.54 45.53
C LYS A 417 17.16 7.06 45.12
N GLY A 418 17.60 6.21 46.04
CA GLY A 418 17.53 4.78 45.89
C GLY A 418 16.05 4.37 45.76
N ALA A 419 15.72 3.63 44.74
CA ALA A 419 14.36 3.12 44.51
C ALA A 419 14.44 1.64 44.10
N THR A 420 13.47 0.84 44.57
CA THR A 420 13.29 -0.57 44.20
C THR A 420 12.42 -0.72 42.92
N LEU A 421 12.39 0.32 42.09
CA LEU A 421 11.64 0.33 40.84
C LEU A 421 12.33 -0.54 39.80
N LYS A 422 11.55 -1.23 38.96
CA LYS A 422 12.09 -1.93 37.80
C LYS A 422 12.64 -0.92 36.76
N PRO A 423 13.72 -1.25 36.05
CA PRO A 423 14.19 -0.43 34.93
C PRO A 423 13.07 -0.13 33.93
N LEU A 424 13.04 1.10 33.40
CA LEU A 424 12.12 1.48 32.33
C LEU A 424 12.59 0.88 31.01
N ASP A 425 11.64 0.42 30.22
CA ASP A 425 11.92 0.16 28.80
C ASP A 425 11.93 1.50 28.05
N LEU A 426 13.13 2.01 27.79
CA LEU A 426 13.33 3.29 27.15
C LEU A 426 13.07 3.26 25.65
N GLU A 427 13.09 2.07 25.01
CA GLU A 427 12.77 1.91 23.58
C GLU A 427 11.27 2.19 23.31
N THR A 428 10.40 1.84 24.27
CA THR A 428 8.95 2.02 24.16
C THR A 428 8.42 3.19 25.01
N THR A 429 9.31 3.95 25.64
CA THR A 429 8.95 5.07 26.50
C THR A 429 9.53 6.38 25.97
N PHE A 430 8.69 7.29 25.46
CA PHE A 430 9.12 8.65 25.11
C PHE A 430 8.96 9.66 26.25
N ARG A 431 8.12 9.34 27.25
CA ARG A 431 7.84 10.18 28.42
C ARG A 431 7.94 9.38 29.70
N ALA A 432 8.96 9.65 30.52
CA ALA A 432 9.15 8.97 31.80
C ALA A 432 8.04 9.32 32.82
N PRO A 433 7.54 8.33 33.59
CA PRO A 433 6.64 8.60 34.72
C PRO A 433 7.32 9.48 35.77
N ALA A 434 6.54 10.34 36.44
CA ALA A 434 7.09 11.28 37.44
C ALA A 434 7.87 10.61 38.60
N ALA A 435 7.48 9.36 38.94
CA ALA A 435 8.12 8.57 39.99
C ALA A 435 9.57 8.19 39.66
N TYR A 436 9.93 8.07 38.38
CA TYR A 436 11.28 7.67 37.94
C TYR A 436 12.28 8.82 37.85
N VAL A 437 11.83 10.02 37.53
CA VAL A 437 12.69 11.17 37.17
C VAL A 437 13.76 11.48 38.22
N ARG A 438 13.47 11.25 39.52
CA ARG A 438 14.39 11.53 40.63
C ARG A 438 15.14 10.29 41.13
N THR A 439 15.11 9.19 40.43
CA THR A 439 15.72 7.92 40.82
C THR A 439 17.10 7.76 40.17
N ARG A 440 17.99 7.07 40.88
CA ARG A 440 19.34 6.74 40.34
C ARG A 440 19.20 5.80 39.12
N ILE A 441 18.25 4.89 39.13
CA ILE A 441 18.02 3.95 38.03
C ILE A 441 17.76 4.69 36.71
N TYR A 442 16.96 5.75 36.73
CA TYR A 442 16.66 6.55 35.55
C TYR A 442 17.91 7.27 35.02
N ALA A 443 18.71 7.85 35.88
CA ALA A 443 19.95 8.49 35.48
C ALA A 443 20.96 7.49 34.88
N ASP A 444 21.15 6.33 35.51
CA ASP A 444 22.04 5.27 35.03
C ASP A 444 21.57 4.73 33.64
N GLN A 445 20.26 4.57 33.42
CA GLN A 445 19.71 4.16 32.13
C GLN A 445 19.92 5.20 31.03
N LEU A 446 19.73 6.51 31.32
CA LEU A 446 19.98 7.55 30.34
C LEU A 446 21.47 7.65 29.98
N LEU A 447 22.37 7.47 30.94
CA LEU A 447 23.81 7.41 30.68
C LEU A 447 24.20 6.24 29.82
N SER A 448 23.63 5.07 30.07
CA SER A 448 23.82 3.87 29.23
C SER A 448 23.42 4.11 27.80
N LEU A 449 22.27 4.77 27.54
CA LEU A 449 21.83 5.09 26.17
C LEU A 449 22.74 6.13 25.49
N ILE A 450 23.22 7.12 26.23
CA ILE A 450 24.17 8.13 25.70
C ILE A 450 25.46 7.43 25.27
N HIS A 451 25.98 6.47 26.03
CA HIS A 451 27.16 5.69 25.67
C HIS A 451 26.97 4.80 24.45
N ILE A 452 25.78 4.21 24.27
CA ILE A 452 25.47 3.40 23.08
C ILE A 452 25.37 4.28 21.83
N SER A 453 25.01 5.55 21.99
CA SER A 453 24.90 6.51 20.88
C SER A 453 26.22 7.23 20.54
N GLU A 454 27.31 6.93 21.23
CA GLU A 454 28.67 7.37 20.82
C GLU A 454 29.15 6.52 19.63
N PRO A 455 29.59 7.16 18.50
CA PRO A 455 30.06 6.46 17.31
C PRO A 455 31.36 5.69 17.49
#